data_1707c380f1d99409f355bc21f2ddb46a
#
_entry.id   1707c380f1d99409f355bc21f2ddb46a
#
_cell.length_a   1.000
_cell.length_b   1.000
_cell.length_c   1.000
_cell.angle_alpha   90.00
_cell.angle_beta   90.00
_cell.angle_gamma   90.00
#
_symmetry.space_group_name_H-M   'P 1'
#
loop_
_entity.id
_entity.type
_entity.pdbx_description
1 polymer ?
#
loop_
_entity_poly.entity_id
_entity_poly.type
_entity_poly.pdbx_seq_one_letter_code
_entity_poly.pdbx_strand_id
1 'polypeptide(L)' 'MDWSIQDIARLAGTTSRTLRHYGDVGLLPASRVGDNGYRYYDELALVRLQ' A
#
# COMPACT_ATOMS: atom_id res chain seq x y z
N MET A 1 1.45 5.65 -11.70
CA MET A 1 0.16 4.92 -11.55
C MET A 1 -0.01 4.51 -10.11
N ASP A 2 -1.18 4.72 -9.56
CA ASP A 2 -1.45 4.37 -8.17
C ASP A 2 -2.29 3.11 -8.08
N TRP A 3 -1.99 2.27 -7.09
CA TRP A 3 -2.77 1.09 -6.80
C TRP A 3 -3.47 1.23 -5.46
N SER A 4 -4.68 0.69 -5.35
CA SER A 4 -5.32 0.55 -4.05
C SER A 4 -4.54 -0.43 -3.18
N ILE A 5 -4.77 -0.39 -1.86
CA ILE A 5 -4.09 -1.31 -0.95
C ILE A 5 -4.37 -2.78 -1.32
N GLN A 6 -5.58 -3.08 -1.80
CA GLN A 6 -5.93 -4.44 -2.21
C GLN A 6 -5.17 -4.86 -3.46
N ASP A 7 -5.06 -3.96 -4.44
CA ASP A 7 -4.39 -4.26 -5.69
C ASP A 7 -2.89 -4.46 -5.49
N ILE A 8 -2.25 -3.57 -4.73
CA ILE A 8 -0.81 -3.68 -4.51
C ILE A 8 -0.47 -4.91 -3.64
N ALA A 9 -1.35 -5.25 -2.71
CA ALA A 9 -1.16 -6.47 -1.92
C ALA A 9 -1.15 -7.70 -2.81
N ARG A 10 -2.06 -7.75 -3.77
CA ARG A 10 -2.12 -8.86 -4.71
C ARG A 10 -0.85 -8.92 -5.58
N LEU A 11 -0.41 -7.78 -6.09
CA LEU A 11 0.80 -7.72 -6.91
C LEU A 11 2.04 -8.14 -6.13
N ALA A 12 2.11 -7.81 -4.86
CA ALA A 12 3.26 -8.10 -4.02
C ALA A 12 3.19 -9.46 -3.34
N GLY A 13 2.09 -10.21 -3.54
CA GLY A 13 1.92 -11.52 -2.92
C GLY A 13 1.70 -11.47 -1.42
N THR A 14 1.08 -10.41 -0.92
CA THR A 14 0.77 -10.25 0.50
C THR A 14 -0.71 -9.92 0.68
N THR A 15 -1.11 -9.46 1.86
CA THR A 15 -2.50 -9.12 2.16
C THR A 15 -2.62 -7.64 2.48
N SER A 16 -3.82 -7.08 2.28
CA SER A 16 -4.09 -5.70 2.62
C SER A 16 -3.94 -5.45 4.12
N ARG A 17 -4.25 -6.45 4.93
CA ARG A 17 -4.08 -6.36 6.38
C ARG A 17 -2.60 -6.17 6.75
N THR A 18 -1.71 -6.92 6.12
CA THR A 18 -0.27 -6.80 6.34
C THR A 18 0.22 -5.41 5.94
N LEU A 19 -0.24 -4.91 4.79
CA LEU A 19 0.16 -3.59 4.33
C LEU A 19 -0.36 -2.48 5.23
N ARG A 20 -1.57 -2.65 5.76
CA ARG A 20 -2.10 -1.68 6.73
C ARG A 20 -1.22 -1.65 7.99
N HIS A 21 -0.78 -2.81 8.45
CA HIS A 21 0.12 -2.88 9.60
C HIS A 21 1.44 -2.16 9.31
N TYR A 22 2.00 -2.35 8.12
CA TYR A 22 3.22 -1.64 7.74
C TYR A 22 3.05 -0.13 7.76
N GLY A 23 1.88 0.35 7.35
CA GLY A 23 1.58 1.78 7.44
C GLY A 23 1.49 2.25 8.88
N ASP A 24 0.85 1.46 9.74
CA ASP A 24 0.65 1.83 11.15
C ASP A 24 1.96 1.93 11.91
N VAL A 25 2.94 1.09 11.58
CA VAL A 25 4.26 1.10 12.23
C VAL A 25 5.28 1.96 11.48
N GLY A 26 4.87 2.60 10.38
CA GLY A 26 5.74 3.50 9.63
C GLY A 26 6.74 2.83 8.71
N LEU A 27 6.62 1.53 8.46
CA LEU A 27 7.53 0.82 7.55
C LEU A 27 7.23 1.13 6.09
N LEU A 28 5.95 1.25 5.75
CA LEU A 28 5.53 1.54 4.38
C LEU A 28 4.25 2.37 4.42
N PRO A 29 4.36 3.69 4.60
CA PRO A 29 3.18 4.55 4.58
C PRO A 29 2.58 4.61 3.19
N ALA A 30 1.27 4.85 3.11
CA ALA A 30 0.60 5.02 1.84
C ALA A 30 1.17 6.24 1.11
N SER A 31 1.28 6.14 -0.20
CA SER A 31 1.76 7.26 -1.02
C SER A 31 0.74 8.39 -1.06
N ARG A 32 -0.55 8.03 -1.01
CA ARG A 32 -1.65 8.99 -1.03
C ARG A 32 -2.85 8.38 -0.31
N VAL A 33 -3.64 9.23 0.31
CA VAL A 33 -4.92 8.83 0.91
C VAL A 33 -6.03 9.58 0.17
N GLY A 34 -7.00 8.85 -0.35
CA GLY A 34 -8.13 9.43 -1.07
C GLY A 34 -9.13 10.11 -0.14
N ASP A 35 -10.06 10.86 -0.73
CA ASP A 35 -11.09 11.58 0.01
C ASP A 35 -11.97 10.65 0.85
N ASN A 36 -12.11 9.40 0.42
CA ASN A 36 -12.89 8.39 1.12
C ASN A 36 -12.08 7.63 2.18
N GLY A 37 -10.83 8.05 2.43
CA GLY A 37 -9.97 7.39 3.39
C GLY A 37 -9.23 6.17 2.86
N TYR A 38 -9.40 5.83 1.58
CA TYR A 38 -8.70 4.70 0.99
C TYR A 38 -7.23 5.03 0.78
N ARG A 39 -6.37 4.04 1.01
CA ARG A 39 -4.92 4.18 0.85
C ARG A 39 -4.52 3.76 -0.55
N TYR A 40 -3.64 4.55 -1.17
CA TYR A 40 -3.12 4.28 -2.50
C TYR A 40 -1.60 4.25 -2.46
N TYR A 41 -1.01 3.42 -3.30
CA TYR A 41 0.43 3.17 -3.34
C TYR A 41 0.94 3.35 -4.76
N ASP A 42 2.12 3.93 -4.90
CA ASP A 42 2.73 4.13 -6.21
C ASP A 42 3.79 3.06 -6.50
N GLU A 43 4.47 3.23 -7.62
CA GLU A 43 5.47 2.27 -8.08
C GLU A 43 6.64 2.15 -7.11
N LEU A 44 6.98 3.23 -6.43
CA LEU A 44 8.05 3.20 -5.44
C LEU A 44 7.68 2.28 -4.27
N ALA A 45 6.43 2.32 -3.85
CA ALA A 45 5.95 1.42 -2.80
C ALA A 45 6.02 -0.03 -3.25
N LEU A 46 5.67 -0.30 -4.50
CA LEU A 46 5.76 -1.67 -5.04
C LEU A 46 7.20 -2.17 -5.03
N VAL A 47 8.15 -1.32 -5.41
CA VAL A 47 9.57 -1.68 -5.37
C VAL A 47 10.00 -2.02 -3.95
N ARG A 48 9.55 -1.25 -2.97
CA ARG A 48 9.90 -1.49 -1.57
C ARG A 48 9.32 -2.80 -1.04
N LEU A 49 8.19 -3.24 -1.58
CA LEU A 49 7.54 -4.49 -1.17
C LEU A 49 8.24 -5.72 -1.76
N GLN A 50 9.01 -5.53 -2.79
CA GLN A 50 9.78 -6.60 -3.42
C GLN A 50 11.20 -6.62 -2.89
#